data_924df9b773e87e324039b2ac7157824e
#
_entry.id   924df9b773e87e324039b2ac7157824e
#
_cell.length_a   1.000
_cell.length_b   1.000
_cell.length_c   1.000
_cell.angle_alpha   90.00
_cell.angle_beta   90.00
_cell.angle_gamma   90.00
#
_symmetry.space_group_name_H-M   'P 1'
#
loop_
_entity.id
_entity.type
_entity.pdbx_description
1 polymer ?
#
loop_
_entity_poly.entity_id
_entity_poly.type
_entity_poly.pdbx_seq_one_letter_code
_entity_poly.pdbx_strand_id
1 'polypeptide(L)'
;MQQYMRKVAGRRVRGRLTRAITRPPFHDELGRKGWLAEISRAQRHVIRRLHLEIAGWPQWRRPLRVAFLSDLHTGSHSDDVVRLNAIVHDVAALAPDLVLYGGDYVNMQPFGGGRVPPRTIAAILSRLEAPLGRFAILGNHDYVYGARAVIDALEHHGIPVLDHARRSMRFQNHAIDLVGVPDAGMTRAEAYALLAGLSAERPTIVLAHDPVWFAHLPTGPHFMLAGHTHGGQIRLPGIGIIRTATKAPRRWTHGLVEERGQYLYVTSGIGTSGLPLRWGVPPEIVVLDTAGKQRT
;
A
#
# COMPACT_ATOMS: atom_id res chain seq x y z
N MET A 1 0.57 -8.86 23.55
CA MET A 1 -0.88 -8.75 23.37
C MET A 1 -1.54 -7.71 24.29
N GLN A 2 -1.42 -7.79 25.64
CA GLN A 2 -2.04 -6.80 26.54
C GLN A 2 -1.60 -5.33 26.33
N GLN A 3 -0.32 -5.10 26.08
CA GLN A 3 0.19 -3.74 25.85
C GLN A 3 -0.27 -3.13 24.52
N TYR A 4 -0.46 -3.97 23.50
CA TYR A 4 -1.04 -3.58 22.22
C TYR A 4 -2.53 -3.29 22.35
N MET A 5 -3.28 -4.13 23.05
CA MET A 5 -4.70 -3.93 23.34
C MET A 5 -4.95 -2.65 24.13
N ARG A 6 -4.06 -2.27 25.06
CA ARG A 6 -4.11 -0.97 25.76
C ARG A 6 -3.86 0.22 24.82
N LYS A 7 -2.90 0.10 23.87
CA LYS A 7 -2.68 1.12 22.82
C LYS A 7 -3.87 1.24 21.88
N VAL A 8 -4.50 0.12 21.49
CA VAL A 8 -5.69 0.09 20.64
C VAL A 8 -6.90 0.65 21.39
N ALA A 9 -7.09 0.32 22.67
CA ALA A 9 -8.15 0.88 23.50
C ALA A 9 -8.00 2.41 23.69
N GLY A 10 -6.79 2.88 23.98
CA GLY A 10 -6.50 4.32 24.07
C GLY A 10 -6.72 5.08 22.76
N ARG A 11 -6.41 4.45 21.61
CA ARG A 11 -6.71 5.01 20.29
C ARG A 11 -8.22 4.97 19.96
N ARG A 12 -8.97 3.97 20.43
CA ARG A 12 -10.44 3.93 20.29
C ARG A 12 -11.13 5.05 21.08
N VAL A 13 -10.67 5.34 22.29
CA VAL A 13 -11.21 6.45 23.11
C VAL A 13 -10.89 7.79 22.47
N ARG A 14 -9.64 8.01 22.03
CA ARG A 14 -9.29 9.19 21.23
C ARG A 14 -10.12 9.28 19.96
N GLY A 15 -10.35 8.18 19.25
CA GLY A 15 -11.18 8.13 18.04
C GLY A 15 -12.66 8.49 18.29
N ARG A 16 -13.20 8.23 19.49
CA ARG A 16 -14.56 8.67 19.87
C ARG A 16 -14.63 10.15 20.18
N LEU A 17 -13.65 10.68 20.93
CA LEU A 17 -13.56 12.11 21.24
C LEU A 17 -13.34 12.93 19.96
N THR A 18 -12.46 12.44 19.09
CA THR A 18 -12.15 13.09 17.81
C THR A 18 -13.35 13.04 16.86
N ARG A 19 -14.15 11.96 16.87
CA ARG A 19 -15.42 11.91 16.13
C ARG A 19 -16.43 12.97 16.57
N ALA A 20 -16.47 13.32 17.86
CA ALA A 20 -17.35 14.36 18.35
C ALA A 20 -16.92 15.77 17.88
N ILE A 21 -15.60 15.98 17.74
CA ILE A 21 -15.00 17.25 17.31
C ILE A 21 -15.04 17.40 15.77
N THR A 22 -15.11 16.28 15.01
CA THR A 22 -15.05 16.28 13.55
C THR A 22 -16.42 16.18 12.87
N ARG A 23 -17.52 16.40 13.61
CA ARG A 23 -18.87 16.50 13.03
C ARG A 23 -19.10 17.88 12.38
N PRO A 24 -20.12 18.01 11.52
CA PRO A 24 -20.45 19.31 10.94
C PRO A 24 -20.40 20.44 11.99
N PRO A 25 -19.87 21.63 11.66
CA PRO A 25 -19.53 22.11 10.31
C PRO A 25 -18.15 21.71 9.79
N PHE A 26 -17.36 20.95 10.58
CA PHE A 26 -15.98 20.61 10.25
C PHE A 26 -15.86 19.38 9.35
N HIS A 27 -16.89 18.54 9.33
CA HIS A 27 -16.90 17.32 8.58
C HIS A 27 -18.31 17.02 8.05
N ASP A 28 -18.41 16.77 6.75
CA ASP A 28 -19.62 16.29 6.09
C ASP A 28 -19.34 14.87 5.54
N GLU A 29 -19.98 13.85 6.13
CA GLU A 29 -19.85 12.44 5.71
C GLU A 29 -20.24 12.21 4.24
N LEU A 30 -21.01 13.12 3.67
CA LEU A 30 -21.43 13.08 2.26
C LEU A 30 -20.56 13.93 1.34
N GLY A 31 -19.56 14.62 1.86
CA GLY A 31 -18.57 15.39 1.08
C GLY A 31 -19.13 16.58 0.30
N ARG A 32 -20.34 17.06 0.63
CA ARG A 32 -21.07 17.97 -0.26
C ARG A 32 -21.21 19.41 0.26
N LYS A 33 -21.02 19.69 1.54
CA LYS A 33 -21.43 20.98 2.14
C LYS A 33 -20.59 21.42 3.36
N GLY A 34 -19.28 21.40 3.30
CA GLY A 34 -18.50 22.01 4.34
C GLY A 34 -17.53 23.04 3.76
N TRP A 35 -17.28 24.15 4.44
CA TRP A 35 -16.26 25.12 4.04
C TRP A 35 -14.85 24.49 3.94
N LEU A 36 -14.63 23.33 4.58
CA LEU A 36 -13.42 22.53 4.46
C LEU A 36 -13.46 21.53 3.30
N ALA A 37 -14.61 21.32 2.63
CA ALA A 37 -14.74 20.33 1.57
C ALA A 37 -13.80 20.64 0.41
N GLU A 38 -13.63 21.92 0.03
CA GLU A 38 -12.71 22.31 -1.04
C GLU A 38 -11.24 22.14 -0.63
N ILE A 39 -10.91 22.43 0.64
CA ILE A 39 -9.55 22.28 1.17
C ILE A 39 -9.20 20.79 1.35
N SER A 40 -10.19 19.95 1.60
CA SER A 40 -10.03 18.51 1.80
C SER A 40 -10.14 17.67 0.53
N ARG A 41 -10.19 18.30 -0.65
CA ARG A 41 -10.16 17.55 -1.91
C ARG A 41 -8.81 16.85 -2.12
N ALA A 42 -8.88 15.64 -2.61
CA ALA A 42 -7.68 14.88 -2.93
C ALA A 42 -6.91 15.53 -4.09
N GLN A 43 -5.60 15.59 -3.96
CA GLN A 43 -4.75 15.95 -5.08
C GLN A 43 -4.86 14.90 -6.19
N ARG A 44 -4.71 15.33 -7.44
CA ARG A 44 -4.67 14.41 -8.58
C ARG A 44 -3.49 13.43 -8.41
N HIS A 45 -3.73 12.15 -8.58
CA HIS A 45 -2.69 11.15 -8.56
C HIS A 45 -1.82 11.20 -9.82
N VAL A 46 -0.60 10.74 -9.69
CA VAL A 46 0.32 10.51 -10.81
C VAL A 46 0.47 9.02 -11.05
N ILE A 47 0.67 8.62 -12.30
CA ILE A 47 1.04 7.25 -12.65
C ILE A 47 2.56 7.19 -12.76
N ARG A 48 3.20 6.52 -11.81
CA ARG A 48 4.64 6.28 -11.79
C ARG A 48 4.95 5.00 -12.55
N ARG A 49 5.56 5.14 -13.71
CA ARG A 49 6.02 4.01 -14.50
C ARG A 49 7.50 3.74 -14.22
N LEU A 50 7.83 2.49 -13.95
CA LEU A 50 9.19 2.02 -13.69
C LEU A 50 9.47 0.83 -14.59
N HIS A 51 10.70 0.80 -15.10
CA HIS A 51 11.26 -0.35 -15.80
C HIS A 51 12.37 -0.91 -14.91
N LEU A 52 12.26 -2.18 -14.54
CA LEU A 52 13.19 -2.78 -13.61
C LEU A 52 13.69 -4.12 -14.13
N GLU A 53 14.99 -4.19 -14.39
CA GLU A 53 15.69 -5.42 -14.72
C GLU A 53 16.31 -6.02 -13.46
N ILE A 54 15.85 -7.22 -13.07
CA ILE A 54 16.26 -7.87 -11.83
C ILE A 54 17.18 -9.06 -12.14
N ALA A 55 18.32 -9.09 -11.50
CA ALA A 55 19.25 -10.21 -11.62
C ALA A 55 18.61 -11.53 -11.13
N GLY A 56 18.79 -12.61 -11.88
CA GLY A 56 18.20 -13.91 -11.57
C GLY A 56 16.72 -14.08 -11.95
N TRP A 57 16.09 -13.03 -12.48
CA TRP A 57 14.75 -13.17 -13.07
C TRP A 57 14.83 -13.73 -14.49
N PRO A 58 13.78 -14.42 -14.97
CA PRO A 58 13.75 -14.95 -16.33
C PRO A 58 13.74 -13.85 -17.38
N GLN A 59 14.33 -14.16 -18.52
CA GLN A 59 14.19 -13.35 -19.74
C GLN A 59 12.85 -13.68 -20.40
N TRP A 60 11.84 -12.85 -20.11
CA TRP A 60 10.51 -13.01 -20.69
C TRP A 60 10.41 -12.35 -22.07
N ARG A 61 9.51 -12.85 -22.91
CA ARG A 61 9.22 -12.23 -24.22
C ARG A 61 8.68 -10.82 -24.10
N ARG A 62 8.00 -10.51 -23.01
CA ARG A 62 7.57 -9.18 -22.60
C ARG A 62 7.70 -9.02 -21.09
N PRO A 63 7.90 -7.80 -20.59
CA PRO A 63 7.94 -7.56 -19.15
C PRO A 63 6.66 -8.00 -18.43
N LEU A 64 6.78 -8.42 -17.18
CA LEU A 64 5.67 -8.60 -16.28
C LEU A 64 5.22 -7.22 -15.79
N ARG A 65 3.98 -6.85 -16.07
CA ARG A 65 3.41 -5.58 -15.62
C ARG A 65 2.67 -5.74 -14.31
N VAL A 66 3.16 -5.08 -13.28
CA VAL A 66 2.57 -5.08 -11.95
C VAL A 66 2.01 -3.70 -11.64
N ALA A 67 0.72 -3.60 -11.32
CA ALA A 67 0.14 -2.41 -10.74
C ALA A 67 0.15 -2.50 -9.22
N PHE A 68 0.69 -1.49 -8.55
CA PHE A 68 0.78 -1.44 -7.10
C PHE A 68 0.07 -0.19 -6.55
N LEU A 69 -0.89 -0.42 -5.66
CA LEU A 69 -1.68 0.58 -4.97
C LEU A 69 -1.57 0.37 -3.46
N SER A 70 -1.27 1.41 -2.71
CA SER A 70 -1.15 1.33 -1.25
C SER A 70 -1.67 2.58 -0.58
N ASP A 71 -1.92 2.49 0.72
CA ASP A 71 -2.27 3.63 1.57
C ASP A 71 -3.46 4.43 1.00
N LEU A 72 -4.53 3.72 0.67
CA LEU A 72 -5.73 4.34 0.10
C LEU A 72 -6.38 5.31 1.08
N HIS A 73 -6.41 4.95 2.37
CA HIS A 73 -7.07 5.73 3.42
C HIS A 73 -8.39 6.34 2.94
N THR A 74 -9.20 5.52 2.27
CA THR A 74 -10.43 5.96 1.62
C THR A 74 -11.37 6.60 2.65
N GLY A 75 -11.69 7.88 2.42
CA GLY A 75 -12.35 8.75 3.36
C GLY A 75 -11.40 9.78 3.97
N SER A 76 -10.10 9.79 3.66
CA SER A 76 -9.19 10.87 4.05
C SER A 76 -9.53 12.20 3.38
N HIS A 77 -10.19 12.15 2.24
CA HIS A 77 -10.69 13.30 1.48
C HIS A 77 -12.17 13.13 1.17
N SER A 78 -12.85 14.25 0.90
CA SER A 78 -14.29 14.29 0.67
C SER A 78 -14.74 13.60 -0.62
N ASP A 79 -13.86 13.49 -1.60
CA ASP A 79 -14.11 12.93 -2.94
C ASP A 79 -13.46 11.55 -3.16
N ASP A 80 -12.95 10.92 -2.12
CA ASP A 80 -12.16 9.68 -2.23
C ASP A 80 -12.88 8.53 -2.92
N VAL A 81 -14.20 8.38 -2.76
CA VAL A 81 -14.95 7.32 -3.47
C VAL A 81 -14.97 7.57 -4.98
N VAL A 82 -15.20 8.81 -5.40
CA VAL A 82 -15.18 9.21 -6.82
C VAL A 82 -13.77 9.02 -7.37
N ARG A 83 -12.78 9.47 -6.63
CA ARG A 83 -11.36 9.31 -6.95
C ARG A 83 -10.94 7.85 -7.07
N LEU A 84 -11.37 6.98 -6.14
CA LEU A 84 -11.04 5.55 -6.19
C LEU A 84 -11.60 4.88 -7.45
N ASN A 85 -12.81 5.28 -7.89
CA ASN A 85 -13.37 4.82 -9.18
C ASN A 85 -12.53 5.29 -10.37
N ALA A 86 -12.05 6.54 -10.36
CA ALA A 86 -11.16 7.05 -11.41
C ALA A 86 -9.81 6.32 -11.41
N ILE A 87 -9.23 6.04 -10.24
CA ILE A 87 -7.99 5.25 -10.10
C ILE A 87 -8.16 3.85 -10.70
N VAL A 88 -9.26 3.17 -10.37
CA VAL A 88 -9.57 1.84 -10.94
C VAL A 88 -9.66 1.90 -12.46
N HIS A 89 -10.32 2.92 -13.01
CA HIS A 89 -10.40 3.14 -14.46
C HIS A 89 -9.01 3.33 -15.08
N ASP A 90 -8.19 4.21 -14.50
CA ASP A 90 -6.85 4.51 -14.98
C ASP A 90 -5.92 3.28 -14.93
N VAL A 91 -6.00 2.49 -13.85
CA VAL A 91 -5.21 1.25 -13.71
C VAL A 91 -5.68 0.18 -14.71
N ALA A 92 -6.98 0.03 -14.91
CA ALA A 92 -7.52 -0.93 -15.88
C ALA A 92 -7.02 -0.63 -17.31
N ALA A 93 -6.96 0.65 -17.69
CA ALA A 93 -6.44 1.09 -18.99
C ALA A 93 -4.94 0.77 -19.20
N LEU A 94 -4.20 0.47 -18.13
CA LEU A 94 -2.78 0.07 -18.19
C LEU A 94 -2.59 -1.43 -18.46
N ALA A 95 -3.69 -2.21 -18.43
CA ALA A 95 -3.70 -3.66 -18.64
C ALA A 95 -2.60 -4.39 -17.81
N PRO A 96 -2.61 -4.33 -16.47
CA PRO A 96 -1.62 -5.00 -15.65
C PRO A 96 -1.80 -6.52 -15.71
N ASP A 97 -0.70 -7.26 -15.60
CA ASP A 97 -0.72 -8.72 -15.45
C ASP A 97 -1.05 -9.14 -14.00
N LEU A 98 -0.67 -8.31 -13.05
CA LEU A 98 -0.83 -8.53 -11.62
C LEU A 98 -1.20 -7.21 -10.92
N VAL A 99 -2.15 -7.25 -10.00
CA VAL A 99 -2.52 -6.10 -9.16
C VAL A 99 -2.22 -6.40 -7.71
N LEU A 100 -1.49 -5.51 -7.05
CA LEU A 100 -1.07 -5.64 -5.66
C LEU A 100 -1.58 -4.46 -4.83
N TYR A 101 -2.16 -4.79 -3.68
CA TYR A 101 -2.68 -3.81 -2.72
C TYR A 101 -1.87 -3.85 -1.42
N GLY A 102 -1.19 -2.75 -1.10
CA GLY A 102 -0.20 -2.64 -0.03
C GLY A 102 -0.73 -2.33 1.37
N GLY A 103 -2.05 -2.40 1.58
CA GLY A 103 -2.67 -2.13 2.89
C GLY A 103 -3.10 -0.68 3.10
N ASP A 104 -3.60 -0.41 4.31
CA ASP A 104 -4.16 0.88 4.75
C ASP A 104 -5.30 1.37 3.85
N TYR A 105 -6.35 0.52 3.74
CA TYR A 105 -7.54 0.81 2.92
C TYR A 105 -8.44 1.86 3.54
N VAL A 106 -8.61 1.80 4.87
CA VAL A 106 -9.61 2.57 5.60
C VAL A 106 -9.00 3.81 6.24
N ASN A 107 -9.65 4.95 6.06
CA ASN A 107 -9.28 6.15 6.78
C ASN A 107 -9.53 6.01 8.29
N MET A 108 -8.51 6.23 9.10
CA MET A 108 -8.56 6.26 10.56
C MET A 108 -8.23 7.63 11.14
N GLN A 109 -8.15 8.65 10.28
CA GLN A 109 -7.80 10.00 10.69
C GLN A 109 -8.99 10.70 11.37
N PRO A 110 -8.69 11.63 12.27
CA PRO A 110 -9.72 12.50 12.87
C PRO A 110 -10.26 13.56 11.91
N PHE A 111 -9.46 13.99 10.95
CA PHE A 111 -9.80 15.03 9.97
C PHE A 111 -9.89 14.40 8.57
N GLY A 112 -10.76 14.95 7.71
CA GLY A 112 -10.93 14.50 6.32
C GLY A 112 -12.37 14.14 5.97
N GLY A 113 -12.55 13.35 4.91
CA GLY A 113 -13.84 12.99 4.33
C GLY A 113 -14.66 11.94 5.09
N GLY A 114 -14.17 11.38 6.20
CA GLY A 114 -14.89 10.40 6.99
C GLY A 114 -14.36 8.98 6.85
N ARG A 115 -15.25 8.00 6.96
CA ARG A 115 -14.92 6.58 6.84
C ARG A 115 -15.77 5.95 5.77
N VAL A 116 -15.10 5.36 4.81
CA VAL A 116 -15.75 4.51 3.81
C VAL A 116 -15.65 3.07 4.30
N PRO A 117 -16.77 2.32 4.31
CA PRO A 117 -16.76 0.93 4.75
C PRO A 117 -15.83 0.06 3.88
N PRO A 118 -15.11 -0.92 4.47
CA PRO A 118 -14.22 -1.82 3.72
C PRO A 118 -14.92 -2.52 2.54
N ARG A 119 -16.19 -2.90 2.69
CA ARG A 119 -16.97 -3.52 1.61
C ARG A 119 -17.13 -2.63 0.39
N THR A 120 -17.36 -1.33 0.60
CA THR A 120 -17.45 -0.35 -0.50
C THR A 120 -16.10 -0.21 -1.20
N ILE A 121 -15.01 -0.16 -0.45
CA ILE A 121 -13.65 -0.08 -1.00
C ILE A 121 -13.34 -1.34 -1.80
N ALA A 122 -13.55 -2.52 -1.22
CA ALA A 122 -13.30 -3.80 -1.86
C ALA A 122 -14.13 -3.99 -3.13
N ALA A 123 -15.41 -3.60 -3.12
CA ALA A 123 -16.28 -3.65 -4.29
C ALA A 123 -15.76 -2.79 -5.46
N ILE A 124 -15.16 -1.63 -5.17
CA ILE A 124 -14.57 -0.78 -6.20
C ILE A 124 -13.26 -1.41 -6.71
N LEU A 125 -12.37 -1.84 -5.81
CA LEU A 125 -11.08 -2.44 -6.15
C LEU A 125 -11.24 -3.75 -6.93
N SER A 126 -12.28 -4.52 -6.65
CA SER A 126 -12.55 -5.81 -7.31
C SER A 126 -12.88 -5.69 -8.80
N ARG A 127 -13.15 -4.49 -9.29
CA ARG A 127 -13.37 -4.22 -10.72
C ARG A 127 -12.08 -4.21 -11.53
N LEU A 128 -10.91 -4.17 -10.88
CA LEU A 128 -9.64 -4.38 -11.55
C LEU A 128 -9.46 -5.87 -11.83
N GLU A 129 -9.24 -6.20 -13.08
CA GLU A 129 -8.93 -7.56 -13.52
C GLU A 129 -7.48 -7.63 -13.96
N ALA A 130 -6.82 -8.77 -13.65
CA ALA A 130 -5.45 -9.04 -14.06
C ALA A 130 -5.28 -10.55 -14.26
N PRO A 131 -4.58 -11.01 -15.34
CA PRO A 131 -4.43 -12.43 -15.66
C PRO A 131 -3.80 -13.28 -14.56
N LEU A 132 -2.87 -12.71 -13.78
CA LEU A 132 -2.24 -13.38 -12.65
C LEU A 132 -2.98 -13.15 -11.32
N GLY A 133 -4.08 -12.39 -11.38
CA GLY A 133 -4.92 -12.09 -10.22
C GLY A 133 -4.58 -10.76 -9.54
N ARG A 134 -5.24 -10.57 -8.42
CA ARG A 134 -5.11 -9.42 -7.53
C ARG A 134 -4.96 -9.92 -6.11
N PHE A 135 -4.02 -9.35 -5.35
CA PHE A 135 -3.70 -9.77 -4.00
C PHE A 135 -3.51 -8.57 -3.09
N ALA A 136 -3.80 -8.77 -1.82
CA ALA A 136 -3.79 -7.74 -0.81
C ALA A 136 -2.96 -8.16 0.41
N ILE A 137 -2.42 -7.17 1.12
CA ILE A 137 -1.96 -7.31 2.50
C ILE A 137 -2.68 -6.27 3.36
N LEU A 138 -2.55 -6.36 4.66
CA LEU A 138 -3.09 -5.36 5.59
C LEU A 138 -2.01 -4.37 6.02
N GLY A 139 -2.42 -3.12 6.23
CA GLY A 139 -1.63 -2.09 6.88
C GLY A 139 -2.05 -1.87 8.33
N ASN A 140 -1.29 -1.04 9.05
CA ASN A 140 -1.54 -0.80 10.48
C ASN A 140 -2.90 -0.14 10.76
N HIS A 141 -3.45 0.65 9.85
CA HIS A 141 -4.77 1.26 10.00
C HIS A 141 -5.88 0.21 9.88
N ASP A 142 -5.71 -0.80 9.03
CA ASP A 142 -6.67 -1.90 8.87
C ASP A 142 -6.75 -2.74 10.15
N TYR A 143 -5.61 -3.02 10.80
CA TYR A 143 -5.60 -3.68 12.11
C TYR A 143 -6.28 -2.83 13.20
N VAL A 144 -6.08 -1.52 13.19
CA VAL A 144 -6.74 -0.60 14.14
C VAL A 144 -8.23 -0.50 13.88
N TYR A 145 -8.66 -0.56 12.62
CA TYR A 145 -10.07 -0.59 12.25
C TYR A 145 -10.73 -1.90 12.70
N GLY A 146 -10.07 -3.01 12.46
CA GLY A 146 -10.50 -4.37 12.72
C GLY A 146 -10.16 -5.27 11.55
N ALA A 147 -9.00 -5.93 11.61
CA ALA A 147 -8.43 -6.74 10.53
C ALA A 147 -9.44 -7.71 9.91
N ARG A 148 -10.21 -8.44 10.75
CA ARG A 148 -11.19 -9.41 10.26
C ARG A 148 -12.23 -8.77 9.33
N ALA A 149 -12.74 -7.59 9.67
CA ALA A 149 -13.73 -6.90 8.83
C ALA A 149 -13.16 -6.46 7.48
N VAL A 150 -11.87 -6.11 7.44
CA VAL A 150 -11.18 -5.74 6.19
C VAL A 150 -10.90 -6.99 5.35
N ILE A 151 -10.39 -8.07 5.96
CA ILE A 151 -10.16 -9.36 5.29
C ILE A 151 -11.45 -9.88 4.67
N ASP A 152 -12.52 -9.99 5.48
CA ASP A 152 -13.81 -10.50 5.00
C ASP A 152 -14.37 -9.68 3.83
N ALA A 153 -14.16 -8.35 3.86
CA ALA A 153 -14.58 -7.49 2.76
C ALA A 153 -13.79 -7.74 1.48
N LEU A 154 -12.46 -7.84 1.57
CA LEU A 154 -11.59 -8.07 0.41
C LEU A 154 -11.83 -9.46 -0.20
N GLU A 155 -11.83 -10.50 0.63
CA GLU A 155 -12.02 -11.89 0.19
C GLU A 155 -13.42 -12.14 -0.39
N HIS A 156 -14.47 -11.53 0.20
CA HIS A 156 -15.83 -11.57 -0.35
C HIS A 156 -15.91 -11.02 -1.78
N HIS A 157 -15.06 -10.06 -2.10
CA HIS A 157 -14.96 -9.48 -3.44
C HIS A 157 -13.85 -10.11 -4.31
N GLY A 158 -13.36 -11.29 -3.94
CA GLY A 158 -12.38 -12.05 -4.72
C GLY A 158 -10.98 -11.40 -4.75
N ILE A 159 -10.59 -10.72 -3.68
CA ILE A 159 -9.25 -10.18 -3.46
C ILE A 159 -8.62 -10.95 -2.29
N PRO A 160 -7.84 -12.02 -2.55
CA PRO A 160 -7.19 -12.81 -1.49
C PRO A 160 -6.22 -11.96 -0.69
N VAL A 161 -6.25 -12.11 0.64
CA VAL A 161 -5.34 -11.43 1.56
C VAL A 161 -4.18 -12.35 1.91
N LEU A 162 -2.96 -11.89 1.65
CA LEU A 162 -1.72 -12.60 1.96
C LEU A 162 -1.21 -12.15 3.34
N ASP A 163 -1.77 -12.71 4.40
CA ASP A 163 -1.32 -12.47 5.77
C ASP A 163 -0.26 -13.51 6.14
N HIS A 164 1.03 -13.13 6.10
CA HIS A 164 2.18 -14.02 6.25
C HIS A 164 2.10 -15.26 5.34
N ALA A 165 1.67 -15.07 4.10
CA ALA A 165 1.40 -16.13 3.16
C ALA A 165 2.23 -16.00 1.89
N ARG A 166 2.45 -17.17 1.26
CA ARG A 166 3.09 -17.28 -0.05
C ARG A 166 2.09 -17.78 -1.09
N ARG A 167 2.16 -17.22 -2.28
CA ARG A 167 1.42 -17.69 -3.46
C ARG A 167 2.37 -17.88 -4.62
N SER A 168 2.41 -19.07 -5.21
CA SER A 168 3.13 -19.31 -6.45
C SER A 168 2.20 -19.10 -7.64
N MET A 169 2.71 -18.46 -8.69
CA MET A 169 2.03 -18.21 -9.95
C MET A 169 2.97 -18.49 -11.12
N ARG A 170 2.44 -18.54 -12.33
CA ARG A 170 3.23 -18.77 -13.55
C ARG A 170 3.03 -17.62 -14.52
N PHE A 171 4.12 -17.04 -14.98
CA PHE A 171 4.14 -16.06 -16.05
C PHE A 171 5.06 -16.54 -17.17
N GLN A 172 4.53 -16.66 -18.40
CA GLN A 172 5.27 -17.16 -19.57
C GLN A 172 6.09 -18.44 -19.26
N ASN A 173 5.45 -19.44 -18.64
CA ASN A 173 6.05 -20.72 -18.23
C ASN A 173 7.07 -20.68 -17.09
N HIS A 174 7.40 -19.53 -16.53
CA HIS A 174 8.27 -19.41 -15.36
C HIS A 174 7.47 -19.27 -14.07
N ALA A 175 7.92 -19.93 -13.02
CA ALA A 175 7.32 -19.79 -11.70
C ALA A 175 7.83 -18.50 -11.04
N ILE A 176 6.91 -17.76 -10.42
CA ILE A 176 7.18 -16.57 -9.61
C ILE A 176 6.45 -16.74 -8.29
N ASP A 177 7.09 -16.40 -7.20
CA ASP A 177 6.43 -16.35 -5.91
C ASP A 177 6.02 -14.91 -5.53
N LEU A 178 4.86 -14.79 -4.94
CA LEU A 178 4.38 -13.59 -4.27
C LEU A 178 4.28 -13.90 -2.78
N VAL A 179 4.86 -13.03 -1.95
CA VAL A 179 4.89 -13.19 -0.49
C VAL A 179 4.33 -11.94 0.15
N GLY A 180 3.33 -12.10 1.00
CA GLY A 180 2.72 -11.01 1.74
C GLY A 180 3.26 -10.91 3.16
N VAL A 181 3.79 -9.73 3.51
CA VAL A 181 4.25 -9.38 4.85
C VAL A 181 3.45 -8.17 5.32
N PRO A 182 2.42 -8.36 6.13
CA PRO A 182 1.59 -7.26 6.62
C PRO A 182 2.36 -6.38 7.64
N ASP A 183 1.65 -5.49 8.32
CA ASP A 183 2.28 -4.49 9.20
C ASP A 183 3.25 -5.09 10.23
N ALA A 184 4.41 -4.46 10.36
CA ALA A 184 5.51 -4.86 11.25
C ALA A 184 5.16 -4.82 12.76
N GLY A 185 4.01 -4.26 13.12
CA GLY A 185 3.57 -4.11 14.50
C GLY A 185 2.98 -5.37 15.12
N MET A 186 2.60 -6.40 14.33
CA MET A 186 1.73 -7.47 14.80
C MET A 186 2.46 -8.78 15.10
N THR A 187 3.14 -9.37 14.15
CA THR A 187 3.69 -10.73 14.26
C THR A 187 5.05 -10.81 13.61
N ARG A 188 6.06 -10.31 14.33
CA ARG A 188 7.44 -10.26 13.78
C ARG A 188 8.05 -11.62 13.52
N ALA A 189 7.75 -12.61 14.38
CA ALA A 189 8.37 -13.93 14.28
C ALA A 189 7.95 -14.64 12.97
N GLU A 190 6.67 -14.58 12.62
CA GLU A 190 6.14 -15.16 11.39
C GLU A 190 6.72 -14.46 10.15
N ALA A 191 6.83 -13.14 10.17
CA ALA A 191 7.43 -12.39 9.08
C ALA A 191 8.92 -12.73 8.88
N TYR A 192 9.69 -12.85 9.97
CA TYR A 192 11.10 -13.28 9.89
C TYR A 192 11.22 -14.68 9.32
N ALA A 193 10.41 -15.64 9.81
CA ALA A 193 10.44 -17.02 9.32
C ALA A 193 10.07 -17.10 7.83
N LEU A 194 9.07 -16.32 7.41
CA LEU A 194 8.64 -16.26 6.03
C LEU A 194 9.71 -15.71 5.09
N LEU A 195 10.36 -14.59 5.47
CA LEU A 195 11.45 -14.00 4.70
C LEU A 195 12.69 -14.90 4.67
N ALA A 196 13.08 -15.50 5.80
CA ALA A 196 14.20 -16.42 5.87
C ALA A 196 13.99 -17.68 5.01
N GLY A 197 12.74 -18.08 4.77
CA GLY A 197 12.38 -19.21 3.91
C GLY A 197 12.27 -18.90 2.41
N LEU A 198 12.70 -17.71 1.96
CA LEU A 198 12.70 -17.39 0.53
C LEU A 198 13.79 -18.17 -0.21
N SER A 199 13.47 -18.68 -1.40
CA SER A 199 14.41 -19.41 -2.21
C SER A 199 15.39 -18.47 -2.90
N ALA A 200 16.70 -18.73 -2.76
CA ALA A 200 17.74 -17.95 -3.43
C ALA A 200 17.69 -18.01 -4.98
N GLU A 201 16.93 -18.93 -5.53
CA GLU A 201 16.88 -19.16 -7.00
C GLU A 201 15.54 -18.74 -7.62
N ARG A 202 14.49 -18.59 -6.81
CA ARG A 202 13.15 -18.33 -7.31
C ARG A 202 12.81 -16.85 -7.31
N PRO A 203 12.44 -16.27 -8.45
CA PRO A 203 11.94 -14.91 -8.55
C PRO A 203 10.79 -14.68 -7.57
N THR A 204 10.93 -13.69 -6.70
CA THR A 204 9.92 -13.44 -5.68
C THR A 204 9.62 -11.95 -5.59
N ILE A 205 8.32 -11.62 -5.63
CA ILE A 205 7.81 -10.31 -5.25
C ILE A 205 7.43 -10.39 -3.77
N VAL A 206 8.01 -9.53 -2.96
CA VAL A 206 7.64 -9.38 -1.56
C VAL A 206 6.78 -8.13 -1.43
N LEU A 207 5.52 -8.32 -1.06
CA LEU A 207 4.59 -7.24 -0.77
C LEU A 207 4.60 -7.00 0.74
N ALA A 208 5.20 -5.89 1.18
CA ALA A 208 5.28 -5.52 2.58
C ALA A 208 4.58 -4.18 2.82
N HIS A 209 3.89 -4.01 3.97
CA HIS A 209 3.31 -2.71 4.26
C HIS A 209 4.39 -1.70 4.67
N ASP A 210 5.27 -2.04 5.63
CA ASP A 210 6.36 -1.17 6.11
C ASP A 210 7.68 -1.53 5.41
N PRO A 211 8.41 -0.57 4.82
CA PRO A 211 9.70 -0.79 4.19
C PRO A 211 10.79 -1.28 5.15
N VAL A 212 10.59 -1.22 6.46
CA VAL A 212 11.56 -1.74 7.45
C VAL A 212 11.93 -3.20 7.21
N TRP A 213 11.05 -3.99 6.60
CA TRP A 213 11.27 -5.39 6.27
C TRP A 213 12.36 -5.62 5.22
N PHE A 214 12.71 -4.59 4.45
CA PHE A 214 13.81 -4.68 3.47
C PHE A 214 15.16 -4.98 4.11
N ALA A 215 15.36 -4.58 5.37
CA ALA A 215 16.56 -4.94 6.13
C ALA A 215 16.74 -6.46 6.32
N HIS A 216 15.66 -7.22 6.24
CA HIS A 216 15.59 -8.65 6.48
C HIS A 216 15.35 -9.48 5.22
N LEU A 217 15.34 -8.83 4.05
CA LEU A 217 15.21 -9.53 2.78
C LEU A 217 16.52 -10.31 2.52
N PRO A 218 16.48 -11.65 2.36
CA PRO A 218 17.67 -12.43 2.08
C PRO A 218 18.20 -12.16 0.68
N THR A 219 19.46 -12.48 0.43
CA THR A 219 20.03 -12.37 -0.92
C THR A 219 19.32 -13.33 -1.88
N GLY A 220 18.98 -12.86 -3.08
CA GLY A 220 18.27 -13.64 -4.09
C GLY A 220 17.57 -12.76 -5.12
N PRO A 221 16.87 -13.38 -6.08
CA PRO A 221 16.12 -12.67 -7.12
C PRO A 221 14.80 -12.11 -6.53
N HIS A 222 14.91 -11.24 -5.53
CA HIS A 222 13.78 -10.70 -4.79
C HIS A 222 13.63 -9.22 -5.04
N PHE A 223 12.38 -8.79 -5.13
CA PHE A 223 11.99 -7.41 -5.24
C PHE A 223 10.88 -7.11 -4.23
N MET A 224 11.06 -6.06 -3.44
CA MET A 224 10.08 -5.66 -2.43
C MET A 224 9.30 -4.41 -2.86
N LEU A 225 7.99 -4.44 -2.64
CA LEU A 225 7.07 -3.31 -2.75
C LEU A 225 6.58 -2.94 -1.35
N ALA A 226 6.63 -1.66 -1.01
CA ALA A 226 6.18 -1.17 0.29
C ALA A 226 5.43 0.16 0.21
N GLY A 227 4.58 0.42 1.21
CA GLY A 227 3.85 1.67 1.44
C GLY A 227 4.19 2.32 2.76
N HIS A 228 3.14 2.64 3.57
CA HIS A 228 3.20 3.11 4.97
C HIS A 228 3.79 4.51 5.19
N THR A 229 4.80 4.89 4.44
CA THR A 229 5.58 6.12 4.66
C THR A 229 4.91 7.37 4.11
N HIS A 230 3.96 7.20 3.19
CA HIS A 230 3.36 8.28 2.38
C HIS A 230 4.40 9.16 1.64
N GLY A 231 5.63 8.66 1.43
CA GLY A 231 6.73 9.47 0.93
C GLY A 231 7.10 10.64 1.85
N GLY A 232 6.72 10.54 3.14
CA GLY A 232 6.81 11.62 4.13
C GLY A 232 5.67 12.63 4.04
N GLN A 233 4.72 12.45 3.11
CA GLN A 233 3.50 13.25 2.88
C GLN A 233 3.72 14.76 2.68
N ILE A 234 4.60 15.40 3.48
CA ILE A 234 4.96 16.80 3.40
C ILE A 234 6.48 16.91 3.26
N ARG A 235 6.90 17.41 2.09
CA ARG A 235 8.31 17.66 1.76
C ARG A 235 8.49 19.13 1.45
N LEU A 236 9.15 19.85 2.33
CA LEU A 236 9.42 21.28 2.13
C LEU A 236 10.70 21.52 1.35
N PRO A 237 10.73 22.51 0.45
CA PRO A 237 11.95 22.94 -0.22
C PRO A 237 13.06 23.29 0.79
N GLY A 238 14.27 22.84 0.58
CA GLY A 238 15.42 23.06 1.45
C GLY A 238 15.45 22.32 2.78
N ILE A 239 14.30 21.85 3.29
CA ILE A 239 14.19 21.12 4.57
C ILE A 239 14.04 19.60 4.33
N GLY A 240 13.36 19.21 3.25
CA GLY A 240 13.09 17.83 2.92
C GLY A 240 11.85 17.28 3.67
N ILE A 241 11.87 15.99 3.97
CA ILE A 241 10.78 15.27 4.66
C ILE A 241 10.80 15.62 6.15
N ILE A 242 9.65 16.09 6.67
CA ILE A 242 9.54 16.50 8.08
C ILE A 242 9.43 15.27 8.99
N ARG A 243 8.61 14.27 8.59
CA ARG A 243 8.32 13.09 9.43
C ARG A 243 8.11 11.86 8.56
N THR A 244 8.58 10.71 9.06
CA THR A 244 8.25 9.40 8.53
C THR A 244 7.51 8.58 9.59
N ALA A 245 6.62 7.70 9.17
CA ALA A 245 5.85 6.83 10.08
C ALA A 245 6.61 5.55 10.45
N THR A 246 7.69 5.24 9.75
CA THR A 246 8.48 4.01 9.88
C THR A 246 9.76 4.21 10.69
N LYS A 247 10.33 3.10 11.17
CA LYS A 247 11.70 3.02 11.71
C LYS A 247 12.76 2.74 10.62
N ALA A 248 12.34 2.58 9.38
CA ALA A 248 13.24 2.40 8.26
C ALA A 248 14.15 3.63 8.05
N PRO A 249 15.34 3.47 7.46
CA PRO A 249 16.20 4.58 7.10
C PRO A 249 15.48 5.61 6.22
N ARG A 250 15.78 6.90 6.40
CA ARG A 250 15.12 7.98 5.63
C ARG A 250 15.21 7.80 4.11
N ARG A 251 16.29 7.20 3.60
CA ARG A 251 16.47 6.91 2.19
C ARG A 251 15.46 5.87 1.65
N TRP A 252 14.79 5.11 2.54
CA TRP A 252 13.72 4.16 2.18
C TRP A 252 12.32 4.76 2.35
N THR A 253 12.22 6.07 2.30
CA THR A 253 10.90 6.72 2.50
C THR A 253 10.09 6.79 1.21
N HIS A 254 10.72 6.87 0.03
CA HIS A 254 10.01 6.97 -1.25
C HIS A 254 10.93 6.65 -2.43
N GLY A 255 10.37 5.97 -3.42
CA GLY A 255 11.04 5.68 -4.69
C GLY A 255 11.78 4.35 -4.69
N LEU A 256 12.58 4.15 -5.74
CA LEU A 256 13.38 2.95 -5.92
C LEU A 256 14.66 3.03 -5.08
N VAL A 257 14.92 1.96 -4.36
CA VAL A 257 16.13 1.74 -3.58
C VAL A 257 16.80 0.47 -4.09
N GLU A 258 18.08 0.54 -4.36
CA GLU A 258 18.93 -0.61 -4.68
C GLU A 258 20.03 -0.71 -3.64
N GLU A 259 20.00 -1.78 -2.85
CA GLU A 259 21.02 -2.05 -1.83
C GLU A 259 21.31 -3.55 -1.79
N ARG A 260 22.57 -3.92 -1.66
CA ARG A 260 23.03 -5.32 -1.57
C ARG A 260 22.59 -6.17 -2.78
N GLY A 261 22.45 -5.56 -3.96
CA GLY A 261 21.92 -6.24 -5.16
C GLY A 261 20.44 -6.58 -5.11
N GLN A 262 19.71 -6.00 -4.17
CA GLN A 262 18.26 -6.17 -4.00
C GLN A 262 17.53 -4.87 -4.26
N TYR A 263 16.26 -4.97 -4.59
CA TYR A 263 15.43 -3.82 -4.95
C TYR A 263 14.25 -3.67 -4.00
N LEU A 264 14.00 -2.43 -3.59
CA LEU A 264 12.81 -2.01 -2.87
C LEU A 264 12.19 -0.83 -3.59
N TYR A 265 10.90 -0.85 -3.82
CA TYR A 265 10.17 0.37 -4.18
C TYR A 265 9.21 0.76 -3.06
N VAL A 266 9.30 2.00 -2.61
CA VAL A 266 8.40 2.55 -1.59
C VAL A 266 7.51 3.60 -2.24
N THR A 267 6.21 3.35 -2.23
CA THR A 267 5.23 4.28 -2.80
C THR A 267 4.91 5.44 -1.85
N SER A 268 4.54 6.58 -2.43
CA SER A 268 3.95 7.67 -1.66
C SER A 268 2.48 7.40 -1.27
N GLY A 269 1.88 6.33 -1.78
CA GLY A 269 0.49 6.00 -1.50
C GLY A 269 -0.52 6.95 -2.13
N ILE A 270 -1.80 6.66 -1.94
CA ILE A 270 -2.92 7.36 -2.59
C ILE A 270 -3.60 8.36 -1.65
N GLY A 271 -3.95 7.93 -0.44
CA GLY A 271 -4.59 8.75 0.58
C GLY A 271 -3.62 9.59 1.40
N THR A 272 -4.05 10.01 2.57
CA THR A 272 -3.23 10.76 3.53
C THR A 272 -3.36 10.16 4.92
N SER A 273 -2.34 10.36 5.76
CA SER A 273 -2.34 9.95 7.15
C SER A 273 -2.08 11.17 8.07
N GLY A 274 -2.89 11.31 9.13
CA GLY A 274 -2.81 12.39 10.10
C GLY A 274 -3.53 13.67 9.64
N LEU A 275 -3.04 14.33 8.62
CA LEU A 275 -3.66 15.53 8.03
C LEU A 275 -4.08 15.25 6.58
N PRO A 276 -5.21 15.79 6.10
CA PRO A 276 -5.67 15.62 4.72
C PRO A 276 -4.90 16.57 3.76
N LEU A 277 -3.59 16.61 3.88
CA LEU A 277 -2.73 17.52 3.13
C LEU A 277 -1.46 16.81 2.67
N ARG A 278 -1.11 16.98 1.39
CA ARG A 278 0.18 16.61 0.81
C ARG A 278 0.89 17.85 0.27
N TRP A 279 2.20 17.91 0.44
CA TRP A 279 3.03 18.97 -0.14
C TRP A 279 4.35 18.40 -0.68
N GLY A 280 4.63 18.65 -1.96
CA GLY A 280 5.85 18.16 -2.61
C GLY A 280 5.92 16.62 -2.79
N VAL A 281 4.84 15.90 -2.45
CA VAL A 281 4.74 14.45 -2.57
C VAL A 281 3.34 14.11 -3.09
N PRO A 282 3.13 14.03 -4.41
CA PRO A 282 1.83 13.72 -4.96
C PRO A 282 1.41 12.29 -4.60
N PRO A 283 0.10 12.01 -4.56
CA PRO A 283 -0.40 10.63 -4.52
C PRO A 283 0.03 9.91 -5.80
N GLU A 284 0.35 8.62 -5.69
CA GLU A 284 0.79 7.87 -6.87
C GLU A 284 0.20 6.47 -6.98
N ILE A 285 -0.01 6.06 -8.21
CA ILE A 285 -0.19 4.68 -8.65
C ILE A 285 1.13 4.24 -9.23
N VAL A 286 1.63 3.07 -8.83
CA VAL A 286 2.89 2.54 -9.33
C VAL A 286 2.61 1.46 -10.37
N VAL A 287 3.25 1.55 -11.52
CA VAL A 287 3.24 0.53 -12.56
C VAL A 287 4.66 0.12 -12.84
N LEU A 288 4.96 -1.15 -12.61
CA LEU A 288 6.27 -1.72 -12.80
C LEU A 288 6.23 -2.69 -13.98
N ASP A 289 7.07 -2.43 -14.96
CA ASP A 289 7.39 -3.39 -16.00
C ASP A 289 8.73 -4.06 -15.60
N THR A 290 8.66 -5.32 -15.16
CA THR A 290 9.81 -6.07 -14.62
C THR A 290 10.27 -7.16 -15.59
N ALA A 291 11.58 -7.35 -15.71
CA ALA A 291 12.20 -8.39 -16.52
C ALA A 291 13.49 -8.89 -15.86
N GLY A 292 14.05 -9.96 -16.42
CA GLY A 292 15.39 -10.42 -16.05
C GLY A 292 16.47 -9.50 -16.62
N LYS A 293 17.53 -9.26 -15.85
CA LYS A 293 18.72 -8.56 -16.32
C LYS A 293 19.50 -9.44 -17.31
N GLN A 294 19.86 -8.91 -18.47
CA GLN A 294 20.72 -9.64 -19.38
C GLN A 294 22.07 -9.93 -18.71
N ARG A 295 22.55 -11.18 -18.86
CA ARG A 295 23.90 -11.51 -18.46
C ARG A 295 24.84 -10.87 -19.48
N THR A 296 25.58 -9.86 -19.06
CA THR A 296 26.72 -9.28 -19.81
C THR A 296 27.89 -10.25 -19.75
#